data_b281406cdc594668fcc1382f29083e3d
#
_entry.id   b281406cdc594668fcc1382f29083e3d
#
_cell.length_a   1.000
_cell.length_b   1.000
_cell.length_c   1.000
_cell.angle_alpha   90.00
_cell.angle_beta   90.00
_cell.angle_gamma   90.00
#
_symmetry.space_group_name_H-M   'P 1'
#
loop_
_entity.id
_entity.type
_entity.pdbx_description
1 polymer ?
#
loop_
_entity_poly.entity_id
_entity_poly.type
_entity_poly.pdbx_seq_one_letter_code
_entity_poly.pdbx_strand_id
1 'polypeptide(L)'
;MREPETIADFDPEEIDVQAIDGFHHGGNRFSASFELSDPDDEFSRSYLLEIELGRTIRFNARLQIEDALRSHVSFGSQDHIALELGGIIHDLPPGAALRTELPEGVLTRLWAPSRDRVFAIGGLGVSYLRERGQWDQLDTFEKAVLNDIHGREGGPIYCAGDRGLLLTLNGRHWDRIDLGVEENFNTVLAGAEGEIYIGGANGAAYELRDSQLILLKADEVDYYDICEFRGKRYWSDMSYGVSVQQGRELVPTLETEQGFTMSATDEFLVVAGWHEFFLFDGTDWSGFEMGYDGNIFLRAVDMNNYR
;
A
#
# COMPACT_ATOMS: atom_id res chain seq x y z
N MET A 1 -2.21 39.73 2.47
CA MET A 1 -2.87 38.41 2.60
C MET A 1 -2.17 37.72 3.75
N ARG A 2 -2.86 36.98 4.56
CA ARG A 2 -2.25 36.12 5.57
C ARG A 2 -1.62 34.95 4.82
N GLU A 3 -0.44 34.51 5.22
CA GLU A 3 0.12 33.27 4.69
C GLU A 3 -0.78 32.08 5.08
N PRO A 4 -0.98 31.08 4.19
CA PRO A 4 -1.75 29.90 4.52
C PRO A 4 -1.10 29.15 5.69
N GLU A 5 -1.90 28.52 6.53
CA GLU A 5 -1.44 27.77 7.71
C GLU A 5 -1.93 26.30 7.66
N THR A 6 -2.94 26.01 6.83
CA THR A 6 -3.55 24.67 6.70
C THR A 6 -4.14 24.48 5.32
N ILE A 7 -4.45 23.24 4.96
CA ILE A 7 -5.17 22.87 3.70
C ILE A 7 -6.46 23.69 3.51
N ALA A 8 -7.14 24.06 4.59
CA ALA A 8 -8.41 24.79 4.51
C ALA A 8 -8.26 26.26 4.08
N ASP A 9 -7.04 26.77 3.98
CA ASP A 9 -6.76 28.15 3.54
C ASP A 9 -6.58 28.26 2.01
N PHE A 10 -6.52 27.12 1.29
CA PHE A 10 -6.40 27.05 -0.16
C PHE A 10 -7.75 26.94 -0.86
N ASP A 11 -7.79 27.30 -2.15
CA ASP A 11 -8.95 27.02 -2.98
C ASP A 11 -9.12 25.49 -3.12
N PRO A 12 -10.30 24.94 -2.85
CA PRO A 12 -10.54 23.51 -3.01
C PRO A 12 -10.19 22.94 -4.39
N GLU A 13 -10.24 23.75 -5.45
CA GLU A 13 -9.88 23.32 -6.80
C GLU A 13 -8.35 23.17 -6.99
N GLU A 14 -7.55 23.73 -6.09
CA GLU A 14 -6.09 23.63 -6.09
C GLU A 14 -5.58 22.45 -5.24
N ILE A 15 -6.44 21.82 -4.43
CA ILE A 15 -6.07 20.71 -3.55
C ILE A 15 -6.04 19.43 -4.33
N ASP A 16 -4.89 18.76 -4.30
CA ASP A 16 -4.76 17.39 -4.79
C ASP A 16 -5.28 16.38 -3.77
N VAL A 17 -5.82 15.27 -4.28
CA VAL A 17 -6.35 14.17 -3.48
C VAL A 17 -5.67 12.89 -3.92
N GLN A 18 -4.96 12.22 -3.02
CA GLN A 18 -4.27 10.98 -3.31
C GLN A 18 -4.78 9.83 -2.44
N ALA A 19 -5.13 8.71 -3.08
CA ALA A 19 -5.43 7.45 -2.40
C ALA A 19 -4.12 6.77 -1.95
N ILE A 20 -4.10 6.18 -0.76
CA ILE A 20 -2.90 5.56 -0.18
C ILE A 20 -3.07 4.04 -0.08
N ASP A 21 -3.89 3.56 0.85
CA ASP A 21 -4.16 2.15 1.08
C ASP A 21 -5.67 1.91 1.23
N GLY A 22 -6.17 0.77 0.76
CA GLY A 22 -7.57 0.38 0.89
C GLY A 22 -7.75 -1.08 1.27
N PHE A 23 -8.74 -1.40 2.12
CA PHE A 23 -9.02 -2.75 2.60
C PHE A 23 -10.51 -3.03 2.62
N HIS A 24 -10.87 -4.25 2.20
CA HIS A 24 -12.22 -4.79 2.33
C HIS A 24 -12.39 -5.56 3.64
N HIS A 25 -13.58 -5.45 4.28
CA HIS A 25 -13.88 -6.04 5.59
C HIS A 25 -15.11 -6.95 5.61
N GLY A 26 -15.49 -7.48 4.46
CA GLY A 26 -16.67 -8.31 4.27
C GLY A 26 -17.94 -7.53 3.93
N GLY A 27 -18.68 -8.02 2.95
CA GLY A 27 -19.89 -7.40 2.43
C GLY A 27 -19.61 -6.02 1.80
N ASN A 28 -20.22 -4.99 2.34
CA ASN A 28 -20.09 -3.63 1.82
C ASN A 28 -19.20 -2.69 2.67
N ARG A 29 -18.38 -3.24 3.56
CA ARG A 29 -17.53 -2.46 4.47
C ARG A 29 -16.09 -2.42 4.00
N PHE A 30 -15.52 -1.21 3.99
CA PHE A 30 -14.15 -0.93 3.58
C PHE A 30 -13.49 0.04 4.55
N SER A 31 -12.17 0.09 4.51
CA SER A 31 -11.40 1.23 5.00
C SER A 31 -10.49 1.72 3.90
N ALA A 32 -10.24 3.03 3.89
CA ALA A 32 -9.36 3.66 2.92
C ALA A 32 -8.65 4.84 3.55
N SER A 33 -7.38 5.04 3.20
CA SER A 33 -6.65 6.24 3.55
C SER A 33 -6.39 7.11 2.34
N PHE A 34 -6.45 8.42 2.57
CA PHE A 34 -6.26 9.46 1.57
C PHE A 34 -5.42 10.59 2.14
N GLU A 35 -4.70 11.26 1.28
CA GLU A 35 -4.00 12.51 1.56
C GLU A 35 -4.59 13.64 0.71
N LEU A 36 -4.74 14.82 1.30
CA LEU A 36 -4.96 16.09 0.63
C LEU A 36 -3.66 16.86 0.70
N SER A 37 -3.18 17.40 -0.40
CA SER A 37 -2.01 18.29 -0.41
C SER A 37 -2.28 19.57 -1.20
N ASP A 38 -1.58 20.64 -0.81
CA ASP A 38 -1.55 21.87 -1.57
C ASP A 38 -0.62 21.74 -2.79
N PRO A 39 -0.66 22.68 -3.77
CA PRO A 39 0.14 22.57 -4.99
C PRO A 39 1.67 22.57 -4.79
N ASP A 40 2.13 23.06 -3.67
CA ASP A 40 3.56 23.14 -3.34
C ASP A 40 4.01 22.01 -2.38
N ASP A 41 3.09 21.12 -1.96
CA ASP A 41 3.29 20.05 -0.99
C ASP A 41 3.85 20.53 0.37
N GLU A 42 3.53 21.78 0.75
CA GLU A 42 3.95 22.35 2.03
C GLU A 42 2.97 21.97 3.17
N PHE A 43 1.71 21.74 2.83
CA PHE A 43 0.66 21.36 3.76
C PHE A 43 -0.04 20.09 3.30
N SER A 44 -0.20 19.17 4.20
CA SER A 44 -0.99 17.96 3.96
C SER A 44 -2.03 17.75 5.06
N ARG A 45 -3.10 17.08 4.69
CA ARG A 45 -4.08 16.54 5.61
C ARG A 45 -4.47 15.15 5.18
N SER A 46 -4.31 14.20 6.06
CA SER A 46 -4.67 12.82 5.75
C SER A 46 -5.85 12.32 6.55
N TYR A 47 -6.57 11.39 5.93
CA TYR A 47 -7.73 10.71 6.50
C TYR A 47 -7.56 9.20 6.44
N LEU A 48 -7.96 8.50 7.49
CA LEU A 48 -8.32 7.09 7.44
C LEU A 48 -9.83 6.98 7.65
N LEU A 49 -10.54 6.50 6.64
CA LEU A 49 -11.99 6.41 6.62
C LEU A 49 -12.47 4.97 6.81
N GLU A 50 -13.51 4.81 7.62
CA GLU A 50 -14.37 3.63 7.66
C GLU A 50 -15.53 3.87 6.70
N ILE A 51 -15.74 3.00 5.72
CA ILE A 51 -16.64 3.22 4.58
C ILE A 51 -17.66 2.09 4.50
N GLU A 52 -18.91 2.45 4.27
CA GLU A 52 -19.98 1.52 3.96
C GLU A 52 -20.59 1.86 2.58
N LEU A 53 -20.38 0.97 1.61
CA LEU A 53 -20.91 1.13 0.26
C LEU A 53 -22.38 0.69 0.21
N GLY A 54 -23.20 1.47 -0.49
CA GLY A 54 -24.61 1.21 -0.67
C GLY A 54 -25.20 2.11 -1.77
N ARG A 55 -26.50 2.33 -1.75
CA ARG A 55 -27.14 3.33 -2.65
C ARG A 55 -26.55 4.73 -2.44
N THR A 56 -26.11 5.00 -1.25
CA THR A 56 -25.36 6.19 -0.85
C THR A 56 -24.14 5.68 -0.10
N ILE A 57 -22.96 6.20 -0.43
CA ILE A 57 -21.73 5.89 0.30
C ILE A 57 -21.78 6.62 1.64
N ARG A 58 -21.61 5.89 2.74
CA ARG A 58 -21.47 6.43 4.09
C ARG A 58 -20.05 6.23 4.55
N PHE A 59 -19.51 7.22 5.24
CA PHE A 59 -18.16 7.11 5.81
C PHE A 59 -18.07 7.84 7.14
N ASN A 60 -17.05 7.46 7.91
CA ASN A 60 -16.67 8.08 9.16
C ASN A 60 -15.15 8.19 9.21
N ALA A 61 -14.62 9.36 9.56
CA ALA A 61 -13.19 9.53 9.74
C ALA A 61 -12.75 8.88 11.06
N ARG A 62 -11.98 7.80 10.95
CA ARG A 62 -11.37 7.10 12.08
C ARG A 62 -10.11 7.80 12.56
N LEU A 63 -9.39 8.43 11.63
CA LEU A 63 -8.24 9.29 11.88
C LEU A 63 -8.29 10.47 10.93
N GLN A 64 -7.93 11.64 11.44
CA GLN A 64 -7.60 12.83 10.67
C GLN A 64 -6.35 13.44 11.29
N ILE A 65 -5.36 13.76 10.47
CA ILE A 65 -4.11 14.41 10.88
C ILE A 65 -3.77 15.53 9.90
N GLU A 66 -3.07 16.55 10.37
CA GLU A 66 -2.55 17.66 9.56
C GLU A 66 -1.10 17.32 9.16
N ASP A 67 -0.91 16.17 8.54
CA ASP A 67 0.36 15.64 8.04
C ASP A 67 0.07 14.48 7.08
N ALA A 68 1.12 13.95 6.42
CA ALA A 68 1.04 12.85 5.47
C ALA A 68 0.94 11.49 6.15
N LEU A 69 -0.08 10.70 5.81
CA LEU A 69 -0.06 9.26 6.04
C LEU A 69 0.80 8.57 4.97
N ARG A 70 1.61 7.59 5.37
CA ARG A 70 2.47 6.82 4.47
C ARG A 70 1.91 5.45 4.16
N SER A 71 1.26 4.83 5.12
CA SER A 71 0.65 3.51 4.96
C SER A 71 -0.32 3.21 6.09
N HIS A 72 -1.27 2.31 5.87
CA HIS A 72 -2.01 1.70 6.96
C HIS A 72 -2.23 0.20 6.73
N VAL A 73 -2.52 -0.53 7.80
CA VAL A 73 -2.98 -1.91 7.77
C VAL A 73 -4.25 -2.06 8.58
N SER A 74 -5.13 -2.94 8.14
CA SER A 74 -6.45 -3.12 8.73
C SER A 74 -6.72 -4.58 9.09
N PHE A 75 -7.29 -4.79 10.27
CA PHE A 75 -7.63 -6.12 10.82
C PHE A 75 -9.15 -6.31 10.95
N GLY A 76 -9.91 -5.32 10.53
CA GLY A 76 -11.36 -5.24 10.55
C GLY A 76 -11.81 -3.82 10.31
N SER A 77 -13.12 -3.62 10.17
CA SER A 77 -13.68 -2.31 9.81
C SER A 77 -13.45 -1.18 10.83
N GLN A 78 -12.97 -1.49 12.03
CA GLN A 78 -12.72 -0.53 13.12
C GLN A 78 -11.38 -0.75 13.82
N ASP A 79 -10.52 -1.59 13.27
CA ASP A 79 -9.24 -1.95 13.88
C ASP A 79 -8.10 -1.75 12.87
N HIS A 80 -7.30 -0.70 13.07
CA HIS A 80 -6.29 -0.27 12.13
C HIS A 80 -4.99 0.11 12.84
N ILE A 81 -3.90 0.06 12.10
CA ILE A 81 -2.64 0.72 12.45
C ILE A 81 -2.23 1.57 11.25
N ALA A 82 -1.95 2.85 11.49
CA ALA A 82 -1.53 3.79 10.47
C ALA A 82 -0.16 4.38 10.80
N LEU A 83 0.62 4.63 9.76
CA LEU A 83 1.94 5.24 9.81
C LEU A 83 1.86 6.64 9.24
N GLU A 84 2.12 7.64 10.07
CA GLU A 84 2.28 9.04 9.70
C GLU A 84 3.75 9.31 9.35
N LEU A 85 4.00 10.32 8.55
CA LEU A 85 5.33 10.85 8.28
C LEU A 85 6.10 11.06 9.60
N GLY A 86 7.44 10.87 9.56
CA GLY A 86 8.27 10.99 10.75
C GLY A 86 8.26 9.77 11.68
N GLY A 87 7.62 8.65 11.29
CA GLY A 87 7.64 7.41 12.06
C GLY A 87 6.62 7.36 13.21
N ILE A 88 5.57 8.15 13.10
CA ILE A 88 4.50 8.17 14.09
C ILE A 88 3.49 7.06 13.76
N ILE A 89 3.22 6.20 14.72
CA ILE A 89 2.26 5.11 14.62
C ILE A 89 0.98 5.48 15.36
N HIS A 90 -0.14 5.42 14.66
CA HIS A 90 -1.48 5.49 15.22
C HIS A 90 -2.06 4.08 15.32
N ASP A 91 -2.14 3.55 16.52
CA ASP A 91 -2.78 2.26 16.81
C ASP A 91 -4.24 2.51 17.21
N LEU A 92 -5.17 2.06 16.38
CA LEU A 92 -6.59 2.43 16.41
C LEU A 92 -7.48 1.19 16.61
N PRO A 93 -7.39 0.48 17.75
CA PRO A 93 -8.30 -0.61 18.06
C PRO A 93 -9.73 -0.06 18.30
N PRO A 94 -10.77 -0.90 18.26
CA PRO A 94 -12.14 -0.45 18.51
C PRO A 94 -12.27 0.36 19.81
N GLY A 95 -12.77 1.59 19.69
CA GLY A 95 -13.05 2.47 20.83
C GLY A 95 -11.83 3.12 21.49
N ALA A 96 -10.62 2.96 20.94
CA ALA A 96 -9.41 3.60 21.46
C ALA A 96 -8.52 4.13 20.34
N ALA A 97 -7.57 5.01 20.71
CA ALA A 97 -6.50 5.49 19.85
C ALA A 97 -5.23 5.66 20.70
N LEU A 98 -4.13 5.07 20.24
CA LEU A 98 -2.83 5.17 20.89
C LEU A 98 -1.84 5.73 19.85
N ARG A 99 -0.93 6.58 20.30
CA ARG A 99 0.11 7.18 19.46
C ARG A 99 1.47 6.77 20.00
N THR A 100 2.33 6.27 19.11
CA THR A 100 3.70 5.88 19.43
C THR A 100 4.62 6.50 18.39
N GLU A 101 5.71 7.12 18.81
CA GLU A 101 6.75 7.61 17.93
C GLU A 101 7.89 6.60 17.89
N LEU A 102 8.24 6.13 16.70
CA LEU A 102 9.37 5.25 16.50
C LEU A 102 10.63 6.08 16.25
N PRO A 103 11.74 5.80 16.94
CA PRO A 103 13.01 6.45 16.65
C PRO A 103 13.43 6.17 15.19
N GLU A 104 14.24 7.04 14.61
CA GLU A 104 14.70 6.90 13.21
C GLU A 104 13.56 6.80 12.18
N GLY A 105 12.72 7.82 12.15
CA GLY A 105 11.42 7.88 11.47
C GLY A 105 11.43 8.02 9.94
N VAL A 106 12.31 7.35 9.19
CA VAL A 106 12.27 7.31 7.71
C VAL A 106 11.42 6.13 7.20
N LEU A 107 10.32 5.83 7.92
CA LEU A 107 9.44 4.71 7.63
C LEU A 107 8.42 5.10 6.56
N THR A 108 8.15 4.17 5.65
CA THR A 108 7.26 4.42 4.49
C THR A 108 6.19 3.36 4.30
N ARG A 109 6.37 2.15 4.83
CA ARG A 109 5.46 1.04 4.60
C ARG A 109 5.17 0.26 5.87
N LEU A 110 3.90 -0.11 6.04
CA LEU A 110 3.44 -1.11 7.00
C LEU A 110 3.03 -2.39 6.29
N TRP A 111 3.29 -3.52 6.91
CA TRP A 111 2.74 -4.81 6.53
C TRP A 111 2.45 -5.66 7.77
N ALA A 112 1.40 -6.46 7.74
CA ALA A 112 1.00 -7.25 8.89
C ALA A 112 0.35 -8.57 8.49
N PRO A 113 0.92 -9.72 8.87
CA PRO A 113 0.22 -11.00 8.75
C PRO A 113 -0.90 -11.15 9.79
N SER A 114 -0.83 -10.41 10.89
CA SER A 114 -1.86 -10.41 11.95
C SER A 114 -1.78 -9.13 12.81
N ARG A 115 -2.82 -8.90 13.60
CA ARG A 115 -2.89 -7.78 14.57
C ARG A 115 -1.75 -7.77 15.59
N ASP A 116 -1.27 -8.95 15.97
CA ASP A 116 -0.20 -9.11 16.96
C ASP A 116 1.20 -9.03 16.34
N ARG A 117 1.31 -9.04 15.01
CA ARG A 117 2.57 -9.02 14.31
C ARG A 117 2.54 -8.05 13.15
N VAL A 118 3.14 -6.87 13.33
CA VAL A 118 3.16 -5.77 12.37
C VAL A 118 4.59 -5.33 12.11
N PHE A 119 4.93 -5.14 10.85
CA PHE A 119 6.22 -4.64 10.42
C PHE A 119 6.09 -3.20 9.92
N ALA A 120 7.11 -2.39 10.20
CA ALA A 120 7.30 -1.08 9.59
C ALA A 120 8.72 -1.03 9.00
N ILE A 121 8.83 -0.61 7.75
CA ILE A 121 10.09 -0.54 7.02
C ILE A 121 10.24 0.82 6.33
N GLY A 122 11.47 1.17 5.92
CA GLY A 122 11.69 2.41 5.18
C GLY A 122 13.13 2.66 4.79
N GLY A 123 13.50 3.93 4.72
CA GLY A 123 14.82 4.37 4.33
C GLY A 123 15.93 3.97 5.30
N LEU A 124 17.18 4.08 4.86
CA LEU A 124 18.38 3.76 5.64
C LEU A 124 18.46 2.31 6.17
N GLY A 125 17.68 1.38 5.62
CA GLY A 125 17.60 -0.01 6.06
C GLY A 125 16.90 -0.21 7.40
N VAL A 126 16.15 0.78 7.85
CA VAL A 126 15.45 0.75 9.14
C VAL A 126 14.21 -0.11 9.04
N SER A 127 14.03 -0.97 10.03
CA SER A 127 12.83 -1.79 10.15
C SER A 127 12.46 -2.06 11.60
N TYR A 128 11.18 -2.15 11.88
CA TYR A 128 10.62 -2.46 13.19
C TYR A 128 9.64 -3.63 13.09
N LEU A 129 9.58 -4.38 14.17
CA LEU A 129 8.59 -5.43 14.39
C LEU A 129 7.79 -5.09 15.66
N ARG A 130 6.47 -5.08 15.52
CA ARG A 130 5.55 -5.05 16.65
C ARG A 130 5.09 -6.46 16.97
N GLU A 131 5.37 -6.89 18.20
CA GLU A 131 4.82 -8.12 18.76
C GLU A 131 4.22 -7.84 20.14
N ARG A 132 3.04 -8.40 20.42
CA ARG A 132 2.32 -8.22 21.69
C ARG A 132 2.17 -6.76 22.11
N GLY A 133 1.96 -5.88 21.12
CA GLY A 133 1.74 -4.44 21.35
C GLY A 133 3.02 -3.61 21.53
N GLN A 134 4.21 -4.21 21.48
CA GLN A 134 5.49 -3.50 21.64
C GLN A 134 6.27 -3.48 20.32
N TRP A 135 6.85 -2.34 19.99
CA TRP A 135 7.70 -2.14 18.83
C TRP A 135 9.16 -2.33 19.19
N ASP A 136 9.82 -3.22 18.50
CA ASP A 136 11.25 -3.47 18.59
C ASP A 136 11.93 -3.21 17.25
N GLN A 137 13.03 -2.47 17.24
CA GLN A 137 13.83 -2.30 16.03
C GLN A 137 14.52 -3.62 15.67
N LEU A 138 14.41 -4.04 14.41
CA LEU A 138 15.17 -5.14 13.85
C LEU A 138 16.59 -4.65 13.52
N ASP A 139 17.50 -5.57 13.24
CA ASP A 139 18.85 -5.19 12.86
C ASP A 139 18.81 -4.44 11.52
N THR A 140 19.47 -3.29 11.50
CA THR A 140 19.56 -2.45 10.31
C THR A 140 20.40 -3.14 9.25
N PHE A 141 19.86 -3.27 8.04
CA PHE A 141 20.57 -3.83 6.90
C PHE A 141 21.13 -2.72 6.04
N GLU A 142 22.44 -2.53 6.03
CA GLU A 142 23.16 -1.51 5.25
C GLU A 142 22.40 -0.15 5.24
N LYS A 143 22.76 0.84 4.51
CA LYS A 143 21.99 2.08 4.38
C LYS A 143 21.16 2.01 3.08
N ALA A 144 20.32 0.98 2.96
CA ALA A 144 19.47 0.73 1.80
C ALA A 144 18.10 1.41 1.96
N VAL A 145 17.36 1.56 0.86
CA VAL A 145 15.93 1.87 0.90
C VAL A 145 15.17 0.55 0.85
N LEU A 146 14.31 0.33 1.83
CA LEU A 146 13.39 -0.80 1.89
C LEU A 146 12.02 -0.30 1.42
N ASN A 147 11.56 -0.82 0.27
CA ASN A 147 10.37 -0.29 -0.40
C ASN A 147 9.12 -1.09 -0.05
N ASP A 148 9.22 -2.41 0.04
CA ASP A 148 8.09 -3.27 0.34
C ASP A 148 8.48 -4.49 1.16
N ILE A 149 7.51 -5.04 1.88
CA ILE A 149 7.66 -6.21 2.74
C ILE A 149 6.43 -7.11 2.64
N HIS A 150 6.64 -8.38 2.41
CA HIS A 150 5.57 -9.36 2.37
C HIS A 150 6.04 -10.74 2.85
N GLY A 151 5.10 -11.53 3.35
CA GLY A 151 5.33 -12.89 3.78
C GLY A 151 4.03 -13.64 3.95
N ARG A 152 4.11 -14.86 4.46
CA ARG A 152 2.95 -15.66 4.82
C ARG A 152 2.97 -15.95 6.31
N GLU A 153 1.81 -16.14 6.90
CA GLU A 153 1.69 -16.51 8.31
C GLU A 153 2.48 -17.80 8.59
N GLY A 154 3.43 -17.74 9.52
CA GLY A 154 4.32 -18.84 9.85
C GLY A 154 5.36 -19.21 8.78
N GLY A 155 5.40 -18.49 7.66
CA GLY A 155 6.37 -18.66 6.57
C GLY A 155 7.49 -17.62 6.58
N PRO A 156 8.35 -17.67 5.54
CA PRO A 156 9.39 -16.67 5.33
C PRO A 156 8.79 -15.27 5.09
N ILE A 157 9.53 -14.26 5.52
CA ILE A 157 9.22 -12.84 5.26
C ILE A 157 10.32 -12.28 4.38
N TYR A 158 9.93 -11.57 3.36
CA TYR A 158 10.83 -10.97 2.38
C TYR A 158 10.65 -9.46 2.37
N CYS A 159 11.73 -8.75 2.06
CA CYS A 159 11.73 -7.32 1.87
C CYS A 159 12.43 -7.00 0.54
N ALA A 160 11.81 -6.14 -0.26
CA ALA A 160 12.36 -5.64 -1.50
C ALA A 160 12.84 -4.19 -1.34
N GLY A 161 13.85 -3.81 -2.12
CA GLY A 161 14.41 -2.46 -2.07
C GLY A 161 15.26 -2.12 -3.27
N ASP A 162 15.93 -0.97 -3.18
CA ASP A 162 16.73 -0.44 -4.27
C ASP A 162 17.95 -1.31 -4.61
N ARG A 163 18.42 -1.19 -5.85
CA ARG A 163 19.63 -1.84 -6.36
C ARG A 163 19.61 -3.36 -6.26
N GLY A 164 18.52 -3.96 -6.72
CA GLY A 164 18.33 -5.42 -6.74
C GLY A 164 18.28 -6.04 -5.35
N LEU A 165 17.88 -5.28 -4.33
CA LEU A 165 17.85 -5.76 -2.97
C LEU A 165 16.63 -6.64 -2.74
N LEU A 166 16.87 -7.93 -2.45
CA LEU A 166 15.90 -8.84 -1.88
C LEU A 166 16.47 -9.42 -0.59
N LEU A 167 15.72 -9.28 0.49
CA LEU A 167 16.07 -9.76 1.82
C LEU A 167 15.08 -10.81 2.31
N THR A 168 15.55 -11.72 3.17
CA THR A 168 14.69 -12.60 3.96
C THR A 168 14.98 -12.43 5.44
N LEU A 169 13.93 -12.44 6.27
CA LEU A 169 14.05 -12.27 7.71
C LEU A 169 14.44 -13.59 8.38
N ASN A 170 15.55 -13.58 9.11
CA ASN A 170 16.06 -14.69 9.91
C ASN A 170 16.19 -14.27 11.38
N GLY A 171 15.18 -14.58 12.19
CA GLY A 171 15.08 -14.09 13.56
C GLY A 171 14.91 -12.56 13.60
N ARG A 172 15.98 -11.83 13.93
CA ARG A 172 16.01 -10.35 13.95
C ARG A 172 16.90 -9.77 12.85
N HIS A 173 17.60 -10.61 12.08
CA HIS A 173 18.53 -10.22 11.03
C HIS A 173 17.91 -10.35 9.66
N TRP A 174 18.32 -9.50 8.72
CA TRP A 174 18.01 -9.62 7.33
C TRP A 174 19.17 -10.29 6.60
N ASP A 175 18.90 -11.40 5.92
CA ASP A 175 19.84 -12.08 5.05
C ASP A 175 19.55 -11.70 3.60
N ARG A 176 20.57 -11.33 2.83
CA ARG A 176 20.43 -10.98 1.42
C ARG A 176 20.29 -12.24 0.55
N ILE A 177 19.34 -12.20 -0.38
CA ILE A 177 19.20 -13.13 -1.50
C ILE A 177 19.83 -12.43 -2.71
N ASP A 178 20.93 -12.98 -3.22
CA ASP A 178 21.61 -12.43 -4.40
C ASP A 178 20.89 -12.87 -5.67
N LEU A 179 20.37 -11.91 -6.41
CA LEU A 179 19.63 -12.15 -7.66
C LEU A 179 20.46 -11.87 -8.90
N GLY A 180 21.63 -11.23 -8.77
CA GLY A 180 22.50 -10.87 -9.88
C GLY A 180 21.96 -9.74 -10.77
N VAL A 181 21.02 -8.94 -10.26
CA VAL A 181 20.40 -7.79 -10.94
C VAL A 181 20.50 -6.53 -10.06
N GLU A 182 20.35 -5.33 -10.66
CA GLU A 182 20.56 -4.05 -9.96
C GLU A 182 19.36 -3.09 -10.09
N GLU A 183 18.22 -3.56 -10.63
CA GLU A 183 16.99 -2.77 -10.75
C GLU A 183 16.45 -2.39 -9.36
N ASN A 184 15.81 -1.25 -9.28
CA ASN A 184 15.08 -0.87 -8.07
C ASN A 184 13.79 -1.69 -7.97
N PHE A 185 13.64 -2.42 -6.88
CA PHE A 185 12.43 -3.18 -6.59
C PHE A 185 11.50 -2.37 -5.71
N ASN A 186 10.26 -2.21 -6.15
CA ASN A 186 9.21 -1.47 -5.45
C ASN A 186 8.30 -2.39 -4.64
N THR A 187 8.18 -3.66 -5.04
CA THR A 187 7.23 -4.59 -4.42
C THR A 187 7.74 -6.03 -4.40
N VAL A 188 7.26 -6.79 -3.42
CA VAL A 188 7.52 -8.23 -3.29
C VAL A 188 6.28 -8.98 -2.82
N LEU A 189 5.97 -10.11 -3.43
CA LEU A 189 4.91 -11.02 -2.98
C LEU A 189 5.48 -12.41 -2.70
N ALA A 190 5.28 -12.93 -1.49
CA ALA A 190 5.52 -14.33 -1.17
C ALA A 190 4.39 -15.21 -1.70
N GLY A 191 4.65 -16.04 -2.69
CA GLY A 191 3.69 -16.97 -3.27
C GLY A 191 3.35 -18.17 -2.37
N ALA A 192 2.33 -18.93 -2.75
CA ALA A 192 1.81 -20.04 -1.94
C ALA A 192 2.69 -21.29 -1.94
N GLU A 193 3.44 -21.51 -3.02
CA GLU A 193 4.25 -22.71 -3.24
C GLU A 193 5.76 -22.45 -3.00
N GLY A 194 6.10 -21.28 -2.41
CA GLY A 194 7.47 -20.89 -2.08
C GLY A 194 8.16 -20.05 -3.15
N GLU A 195 7.46 -19.71 -4.22
CA GLU A 195 7.91 -18.71 -5.19
C GLU A 195 7.85 -17.30 -4.61
N ILE A 196 8.66 -16.41 -5.16
CA ILE A 196 8.67 -14.98 -4.80
C ILE A 196 8.48 -14.19 -6.09
N TYR A 197 7.51 -13.28 -6.10
CA TYR A 197 7.28 -12.35 -7.19
C TYR A 197 7.83 -10.99 -6.79
N ILE A 198 8.50 -10.32 -7.74
CA ILE A 198 9.20 -9.07 -7.48
C ILE A 198 8.88 -8.11 -8.62
N GLY A 199 8.37 -6.94 -8.28
CA GLY A 199 8.10 -5.85 -9.22
C GLY A 199 8.99 -4.65 -8.93
N GLY A 200 9.30 -3.87 -9.96
CA GLY A 200 10.15 -2.71 -9.80
C GLY A 200 10.16 -1.80 -11.02
N ALA A 201 11.16 -0.94 -11.07
CA ALA A 201 11.30 0.11 -12.07
C ALA A 201 11.60 -0.46 -13.47
N ASN A 202 11.19 0.28 -14.52
CA ASN A 202 11.53 0.04 -15.92
C ASN A 202 11.18 -1.38 -16.42
N GLY A 203 10.04 -1.92 -16.06
CA GLY A 203 9.58 -3.23 -16.48
C GLY A 203 10.19 -4.40 -15.71
N ALA A 204 10.84 -4.15 -14.59
CA ALA A 204 11.34 -5.19 -13.71
C ALA A 204 10.18 -5.99 -13.12
N ALA A 205 9.87 -7.14 -13.71
CA ALA A 205 8.86 -8.07 -13.25
C ALA A 205 9.44 -9.48 -13.25
N TYR A 206 9.63 -10.06 -12.06
CA TYR A 206 10.33 -11.32 -11.89
C TYR A 206 9.54 -12.33 -11.07
N GLU A 207 9.76 -13.60 -11.36
CA GLU A 207 9.42 -14.74 -10.52
C GLU A 207 10.72 -15.44 -10.10
N LEU A 208 10.96 -15.55 -8.80
CA LEU A 208 12.04 -16.37 -8.25
C LEU A 208 11.44 -17.71 -7.79
N ARG A 209 11.85 -18.79 -8.46
CA ARG A 209 11.41 -20.15 -8.17
C ARG A 209 12.61 -21.10 -8.20
N ASP A 210 12.77 -21.95 -7.20
CA ASP A 210 13.88 -22.91 -7.10
C ASP A 210 15.26 -22.26 -7.33
N SER A 211 15.48 -21.06 -6.77
CA SER A 211 16.68 -20.23 -6.94
C SER A 211 16.94 -19.77 -8.39
N GLN A 212 15.96 -19.87 -9.27
CA GLN A 212 16.01 -19.34 -10.62
C GLN A 212 15.19 -18.07 -10.74
N LEU A 213 15.83 -16.96 -11.11
CA LEU A 213 15.16 -15.71 -11.41
C LEU A 213 14.65 -15.75 -12.85
N ILE A 214 13.35 -15.62 -13.02
CA ILE A 214 12.64 -15.69 -14.30
C ILE A 214 12.07 -14.31 -14.59
N LEU A 215 12.51 -13.68 -15.67
CA LEU A 215 11.91 -12.43 -16.16
C LEU A 215 10.55 -12.74 -16.79
N LEU A 216 9.52 -12.01 -16.38
CA LEU A 216 8.19 -12.05 -16.97
C LEU A 216 8.14 -11.17 -18.22
N LYS A 217 7.24 -11.49 -19.14
CA LYS A 217 6.93 -10.61 -20.28
C LYS A 217 5.95 -9.54 -19.80
N ALA A 218 6.44 -8.33 -19.69
CA ALA A 218 5.80 -7.20 -19.06
C ALA A 218 6.08 -5.93 -19.87
N ASP A 219 5.28 -4.88 -19.65
CA ASP A 219 5.53 -3.57 -20.22
C ASP A 219 6.69 -2.85 -19.50
N GLU A 220 7.33 -1.90 -20.17
CA GLU A 220 8.41 -1.08 -19.61
C GLU A 220 7.84 0.04 -18.73
N VAL A 221 7.22 -0.35 -17.63
CA VAL A 221 6.60 0.53 -16.63
C VAL A 221 7.15 0.25 -15.23
N ASP A 222 6.87 1.11 -14.28
CA ASP A 222 7.21 0.90 -12.88
C ASP A 222 6.08 0.12 -12.19
N TYR A 223 6.32 -1.14 -11.85
CA TYR A 223 5.40 -1.97 -11.07
C TYR A 223 5.47 -1.57 -9.60
N TYR A 224 4.29 -1.36 -8.98
CA TYR A 224 4.18 -0.76 -7.66
C TYR A 224 3.72 -1.72 -6.57
N ASP A 225 2.81 -2.63 -6.90
CA ASP A 225 2.34 -3.66 -5.96
C ASP A 225 1.98 -4.97 -6.68
N ILE A 226 2.00 -6.06 -5.94
CA ILE A 226 1.60 -7.40 -6.42
C ILE A 226 0.69 -8.03 -5.38
N CYS A 227 -0.51 -8.42 -5.80
CA CYS A 227 -1.50 -9.03 -4.91
C CYS A 227 -2.03 -10.36 -5.46
N GLU A 228 -2.23 -11.34 -4.60
CA GLU A 228 -2.90 -12.59 -4.97
C GLU A 228 -4.40 -12.49 -4.65
N PHE A 229 -5.23 -12.68 -5.68
CA PHE A 229 -6.68 -12.73 -5.54
C PHE A 229 -7.24 -13.94 -6.28
N ARG A 230 -7.96 -14.82 -5.57
CA ARG A 230 -8.57 -16.05 -6.12
C ARG A 230 -7.60 -16.90 -6.95
N GLY A 231 -6.37 -17.07 -6.46
CA GLY A 231 -5.33 -17.87 -7.09
C GLY A 231 -4.72 -17.28 -8.36
N LYS A 232 -5.00 -16.00 -8.65
CA LYS A 232 -4.33 -15.23 -9.70
C LYS A 232 -3.51 -14.11 -9.08
N ARG A 233 -2.43 -13.71 -9.74
CA ARG A 233 -1.60 -12.58 -9.33
C ARG A 233 -1.92 -11.37 -10.18
N TYR A 234 -2.17 -10.27 -9.51
CA TYR A 234 -2.43 -8.97 -10.10
C TYR A 234 -1.24 -8.06 -9.80
N TRP A 235 -0.89 -7.23 -10.75
CA TRP A 235 0.25 -6.33 -10.73
C TRP A 235 -0.26 -4.94 -11.03
N SER A 236 -0.01 -3.98 -10.14
CA SER A 236 -0.32 -2.58 -10.39
C SER A 236 0.90 -1.86 -10.93
N ASP A 237 0.67 -0.86 -11.76
CA ASP A 237 1.72 -0.01 -12.31
C ASP A 237 1.30 1.47 -12.32
N MET A 238 2.28 2.36 -12.44
CA MET A 238 2.07 3.80 -12.38
C MET A 238 1.67 4.44 -13.73
N SER A 239 1.39 3.65 -14.77
CA SER A 239 1.19 4.21 -16.12
C SER A 239 -0.08 3.72 -16.81
N TYR A 240 -0.48 2.47 -16.53
CA TYR A 240 -1.59 1.83 -17.24
C TYR A 240 -2.61 1.17 -16.32
N GLY A 241 -2.28 0.98 -15.04
CA GLY A 241 -3.21 0.50 -14.03
C GLY A 241 -2.92 -0.90 -13.52
N VAL A 242 -3.70 -1.92 -13.91
CA VAL A 242 -3.60 -3.27 -13.35
C VAL A 242 -3.54 -4.34 -14.42
N SER A 243 -2.56 -5.22 -14.30
CA SER A 243 -2.38 -6.42 -15.13
C SER A 243 -2.60 -7.69 -14.33
N VAL A 244 -3.10 -8.75 -14.96
CA VAL A 244 -3.16 -10.10 -14.39
C VAL A 244 -2.10 -10.99 -14.99
N GLN A 245 -1.39 -11.74 -14.16
CA GLN A 245 -0.38 -12.69 -14.63
C GLN A 245 -1.02 -13.94 -15.25
N GLN A 246 -0.66 -14.24 -16.51
CA GLN A 246 -1.06 -15.43 -17.25
C GLN A 246 0.21 -16.19 -17.69
N GLY A 247 0.59 -17.20 -16.93
CA GLY A 247 1.87 -17.87 -17.13
C GLY A 247 3.04 -16.93 -16.89
N ARG A 248 3.79 -16.59 -17.96
CA ARG A 248 4.91 -15.63 -17.90
C ARG A 248 4.58 -14.26 -18.49
N GLU A 249 3.35 -13.96 -18.77
CA GLU A 249 2.92 -12.72 -19.39
C GLU A 249 2.02 -11.94 -18.43
N LEU A 250 2.21 -10.63 -18.35
CA LEU A 250 1.31 -9.70 -17.67
C LEU A 250 0.33 -9.14 -18.71
N VAL A 251 -0.96 -9.32 -18.46
CA VAL A 251 -2.03 -8.94 -19.38
C VAL A 251 -2.90 -7.88 -18.71
N PRO A 252 -3.07 -6.68 -19.31
CA PRO A 252 -3.91 -5.63 -18.76
C PRO A 252 -5.33 -6.12 -18.44
N THR A 253 -5.90 -5.67 -17.33
CA THR A 253 -7.25 -6.02 -16.90
C THR A 253 -8.06 -4.83 -16.38
N LEU A 254 -7.39 -3.75 -16.00
CA LEU A 254 -7.98 -2.44 -15.71
C LEU A 254 -7.03 -1.38 -16.22
N GLU A 255 -7.49 -0.56 -17.18
CA GLU A 255 -6.74 0.62 -17.62
C GLU A 255 -7.19 1.84 -16.80
N THR A 256 -6.26 2.41 -16.05
CA THR A 256 -6.42 3.64 -15.27
C THR A 256 -5.13 4.45 -15.37
N GLU A 257 -5.17 5.73 -15.01
CA GLU A 257 -3.97 6.58 -15.06
C GLU A 257 -2.84 6.05 -14.18
N GLN A 258 -3.19 5.46 -13.03
CA GLN A 258 -2.23 4.90 -12.10
C GLN A 258 -2.86 3.78 -11.26
N GLY A 259 -2.07 2.76 -10.93
CA GLY A 259 -2.39 1.76 -9.94
C GLY A 259 -1.28 1.72 -8.89
N PHE A 260 -1.65 1.92 -7.63
CA PHE A 260 -0.72 1.92 -6.50
C PHE A 260 -0.84 0.64 -5.66
N THR A 261 -1.20 0.78 -4.40
CA THR A 261 -1.27 -0.34 -3.47
C THR A 261 -2.50 -1.22 -3.72
N MET A 262 -2.35 -2.49 -3.38
CA MET A 262 -3.43 -3.47 -3.51
C MET A 262 -3.61 -4.27 -2.23
N SER A 263 -4.84 -4.67 -1.98
CA SER A 263 -5.18 -5.66 -0.96
C SER A 263 -6.27 -6.60 -1.45
N ALA A 264 -6.37 -7.79 -0.89
CA ALA A 264 -7.41 -8.73 -1.30
C ALA A 264 -8.03 -9.47 -0.11
N THR A 265 -9.30 -9.78 -0.28
CA THR A 265 -10.03 -10.79 0.50
C THR A 265 -10.59 -11.84 -0.46
N ASP A 266 -11.35 -12.82 0.03
CA ASP A 266 -12.04 -13.78 -0.86
C ASP A 266 -13.11 -13.12 -1.74
N GLU A 267 -13.63 -11.94 -1.34
CA GLU A 267 -14.70 -11.23 -2.04
C GLU A 267 -14.16 -10.23 -3.05
N PHE A 268 -13.18 -9.41 -2.68
CA PHE A 268 -12.69 -8.32 -3.49
C PHE A 268 -11.15 -8.22 -3.53
N LEU A 269 -10.63 -7.86 -4.70
CA LEU A 269 -9.35 -7.18 -4.86
C LEU A 269 -9.64 -5.67 -4.81
N VAL A 270 -8.93 -4.96 -3.95
CA VAL A 270 -8.99 -3.50 -3.79
C VAL A 270 -7.72 -2.90 -4.36
N VAL A 271 -7.83 -1.92 -5.22
CA VAL A 271 -6.69 -1.22 -5.85
C VAL A 271 -6.82 0.27 -5.58
N ALA A 272 -5.79 0.89 -5.05
CA ALA A 272 -5.69 2.34 -4.97
C ALA A 272 -5.25 2.88 -6.35
N GLY A 273 -6.04 3.80 -6.91
CA GLY A 273 -5.70 4.63 -8.06
C GLY A 273 -5.08 5.94 -7.62
N TRP A 274 -5.29 7.04 -8.38
CA TRP A 274 -4.84 8.37 -7.95
C TRP A 274 -5.68 8.88 -6.77
N HIS A 275 -6.97 9.12 -7.00
CA HIS A 275 -7.93 9.53 -5.97
C HIS A 275 -9.09 8.55 -5.82
N GLU A 276 -9.04 7.41 -6.55
CA GLU A 276 -10.03 6.35 -6.55
C GLU A 276 -9.56 5.12 -5.80
N PHE A 277 -10.53 4.32 -5.41
CA PHE A 277 -10.33 2.90 -5.11
C PHE A 277 -11.18 2.06 -6.06
N PHE A 278 -10.52 1.18 -6.78
CA PHE A 278 -11.16 0.20 -7.65
C PHE A 278 -11.36 -1.12 -6.91
N LEU A 279 -12.50 -1.74 -7.14
CA LEU A 279 -12.95 -2.96 -6.48
C LEU A 279 -13.28 -4.00 -7.55
N PHE A 280 -12.55 -5.10 -7.58
CA PHE A 280 -12.79 -6.21 -8.49
C PHE A 280 -13.38 -7.39 -7.73
N ASP A 281 -14.58 -7.83 -8.08
CA ASP A 281 -15.27 -8.96 -7.45
C ASP A 281 -14.90 -10.34 -8.07
N GLY A 282 -13.98 -10.34 -9.03
CA GLY A 282 -13.57 -11.50 -9.82
C GLY A 282 -14.25 -11.59 -11.18
N THR A 283 -15.22 -10.70 -11.46
CA THR A 283 -15.96 -10.59 -12.72
C THR A 283 -16.01 -9.14 -13.20
N ASP A 284 -16.48 -8.25 -12.35
CA ASP A 284 -16.73 -6.85 -12.69
C ASP A 284 -15.92 -5.91 -11.81
N TRP A 285 -15.52 -4.77 -12.40
CA TRP A 285 -14.91 -3.66 -11.69
C TRP A 285 -15.97 -2.65 -11.27
N SER A 286 -15.81 -2.12 -10.09
CA SER A 286 -16.54 -0.98 -9.52
C SER A 286 -15.58 -0.11 -8.73
N GLY A 287 -16.01 1.00 -8.15
CA GLY A 287 -15.12 1.82 -7.35
C GLY A 287 -15.80 3.00 -6.69
N PHE A 288 -15.03 3.68 -5.87
CA PHE A 288 -15.38 4.96 -5.28
C PHE A 288 -14.15 5.88 -5.30
N GLU A 289 -14.41 7.17 -5.32
CA GLU A 289 -13.36 8.20 -5.28
C GLU A 289 -13.64 9.19 -4.17
N MET A 290 -12.58 9.83 -3.68
CA MET A 290 -12.68 10.95 -2.77
C MET A 290 -12.44 12.25 -3.52
N GLY A 291 -13.27 13.26 -3.23
CA GLY A 291 -13.07 14.63 -3.64
C GLY A 291 -13.10 15.58 -2.45
N TYR A 292 -12.68 16.81 -2.70
CA TYR A 292 -12.65 17.89 -1.74
C TYR A 292 -13.27 19.17 -2.32
N ASP A 293 -14.26 19.73 -1.62
CA ASP A 293 -14.92 21.00 -1.97
C ASP A 293 -14.96 21.99 -0.77
N GLY A 294 -13.95 21.88 0.10
CA GLY A 294 -13.93 22.48 1.44
C GLY A 294 -14.33 21.47 2.52
N ASN A 295 -14.94 20.35 2.10
CA ASN A 295 -15.19 19.16 2.91
C ASN A 295 -14.89 17.93 2.05
N ILE A 296 -14.46 16.84 2.68
CA ILE A 296 -14.31 15.58 1.97
C ILE A 296 -15.67 14.99 1.60
N PHE A 297 -15.78 14.42 0.43
CA PHE A 297 -16.93 13.62 0.00
C PHE A 297 -16.47 12.36 -0.73
N LEU A 298 -17.31 11.33 -0.74
CA LEU A 298 -17.11 10.11 -1.50
C LEU A 298 -18.24 9.96 -2.53
N ARG A 299 -17.90 9.54 -3.74
CA ARG A 299 -18.86 9.18 -4.78
C ARG A 299 -18.44 7.92 -5.51
N ALA A 300 -19.39 7.25 -6.17
CA ALA A 300 -19.11 6.10 -7.00
C ALA A 300 -18.35 6.53 -8.27
N VAL A 301 -17.36 5.72 -8.66
CA VAL A 301 -16.63 5.89 -9.92
C VAL A 301 -17.52 5.49 -11.09
N ASP A 302 -17.50 6.27 -12.18
CA ASP A 302 -18.11 5.87 -13.44
C ASP A 302 -17.13 4.98 -14.23
N MET A 303 -17.32 3.67 -14.16
CA MET A 303 -16.45 2.68 -14.79
C MET A 303 -16.44 2.76 -16.33
N ASN A 304 -17.29 3.56 -16.97
CA ASN A 304 -17.20 3.80 -18.42
C ASN A 304 -15.98 4.64 -18.82
N ASN A 305 -15.37 5.34 -17.87
CA ASN A 305 -14.13 6.10 -18.05
C ASN A 305 -12.88 5.22 -18.01
N TYR A 306 -13.01 3.95 -17.63
CA TYR A 306 -11.92 2.98 -17.43
C TYR A 306 -12.17 1.74 -18.31
N ARG A 307 -11.13 1.04 -18.74
CA ARG A 307 -11.22 -0.10 -19.66
C ARG A 307 -10.55 -1.35 -19.08
#